data_dd5ca908976724cd548ac8f0eb566c12
#
_entry.id   dd5ca908976724cd548ac8f0eb566c12
#
_cell.length_a   1.000
_cell.length_b   1.000
_cell.length_c   1.000
_cell.angle_alpha   90.00
_cell.angle_beta   90.00
_cell.angle_gamma   90.00
#
_symmetry.space_group_name_H-M   'P 1'
#
loop_
_entity.id
_entity.type
_entity.pdbx_description
1 polymer ?
#
loop_
_entity_poly.entity_id
_entity_poly.type
_entity_poly.pdbx_seq_one_letter_code
_entity_poly.pdbx_strand_id
1 'polypeptide(L)'
;MSESATTVTAPATRARQSALVTPEGSTTIADTVVSKIAGIAASEVTGVHSLGGGGAARAIGNLRERIPGARTNHSQGVSVEVGETEAAVDLDLVAEYGVSIADLADGIRRNVISAVERMTGLHVVEVNVTVNDVHLPQDDAQPAAPQEQRVQ
;
A
#
# COMPACT_ATOMS: atom_id res chain seq x y z
N MET A 1 -40.43 -21.08 37.10
CA MET A 1 -39.84 -21.48 35.85
C MET A 1 -39.48 -20.28 35.07
N SER A 2 -38.24 -19.90 35.11
CA SER A 2 -37.79 -18.76 34.34
C SER A 2 -37.12 -19.26 33.10
N GLU A 3 -37.67 -18.88 31.98
CA GLU A 3 -37.06 -19.12 30.70
C GLU A 3 -36.00 -18.08 30.49
N SER A 4 -34.80 -18.49 30.56
CA SER A 4 -33.69 -17.61 30.21
C SER A 4 -33.69 -17.47 28.73
N ALA A 5 -34.16 -16.36 28.25
CA ALA A 5 -34.03 -16.04 26.84
C ALA A 5 -32.57 -15.80 26.56
N THR A 6 -31.95 -16.76 25.91
CA THR A 6 -30.58 -16.60 25.44
C THR A 6 -30.65 -15.64 24.28
N THR A 7 -30.27 -14.43 24.52
CA THR A 7 -30.13 -13.45 23.46
C THR A 7 -28.89 -13.82 22.67
N VAL A 8 -29.09 -14.41 21.54
CA VAL A 8 -28.01 -14.68 20.63
C VAL A 8 -27.66 -13.38 19.93
N THR A 9 -26.65 -12.78 20.40
CA THR A 9 -26.11 -11.58 19.76
C THR A 9 -25.20 -12.00 18.62
N ALA A 10 -25.69 -11.90 17.43
CA ALA A 10 -24.84 -12.15 16.29
C ALA A 10 -25.06 -11.12 15.20
N PRO A 11 -24.72 -9.89 15.42
CA PRO A 11 -24.94 -8.91 14.36
C PRO A 11 -23.73 -8.33 13.71
N ALA A 12 -22.57 -8.45 14.32
CA ALA A 12 -21.43 -7.72 13.79
C ALA A 12 -20.91 -8.26 12.44
N THR A 13 -21.13 -9.54 12.20
CA THR A 13 -20.60 -10.18 11.00
C THR A 13 -21.45 -9.87 9.77
N ARG A 14 -22.73 -9.65 9.95
CA ARG A 14 -23.62 -9.40 8.82
C ARG A 14 -23.45 -8.02 8.21
N ALA A 15 -23.11 -7.03 9.02
CA ALA A 15 -22.96 -5.68 8.51
C ALA A 15 -21.76 -5.52 7.58
N ARG A 16 -20.77 -6.39 7.70
CA ARG A 16 -19.56 -6.31 6.90
C ARG A 16 -19.66 -7.02 5.56
N GLN A 17 -20.68 -7.80 5.34
CA GLN A 17 -20.80 -8.58 4.12
C GLN A 17 -21.55 -7.89 3.00
N SER A 18 -22.14 -6.78 3.27
CA SER A 18 -23.21 -6.28 2.43
C SER A 18 -22.78 -5.59 1.15
N ALA A 19 -21.53 -5.08 1.09
CA ALA A 19 -21.16 -4.26 -0.05
C ALA A 19 -20.83 -5.09 -1.28
N LEU A 20 -20.23 -6.26 -1.09
CA LEU A 20 -19.76 -7.08 -2.20
C LEU A 20 -20.66 -8.26 -2.53
N VAL A 21 -21.58 -8.59 -1.65
CA VAL A 21 -22.51 -9.69 -1.87
C VAL A 21 -23.95 -9.15 -1.73
N THR A 22 -24.70 -9.27 -2.81
CA THR A 22 -26.09 -8.82 -2.86
C THR A 22 -26.98 -9.94 -3.38
N PRO A 23 -28.31 -9.82 -3.26
CA PRO A 23 -29.19 -10.82 -3.83
C PRO A 23 -29.06 -10.98 -5.35
N GLU A 24 -28.55 -9.97 -6.02
CA GLU A 24 -28.36 -10.02 -7.48
C GLU A 24 -27.03 -10.67 -7.88
N GLY A 25 -26.13 -10.90 -6.94
CA GLY A 25 -24.85 -11.52 -7.24
C GLY A 25 -23.77 -11.11 -6.28
N SER A 26 -22.53 -11.45 -6.61
CA SER A 26 -21.37 -11.12 -5.79
C SER A 26 -20.30 -10.43 -6.62
N THR A 27 -19.55 -9.56 -5.97
CA THR A 27 -18.40 -8.90 -6.57
C THR A 27 -17.13 -9.41 -5.88
N THR A 28 -16.18 -9.85 -6.66
CA THR A 28 -14.89 -10.33 -6.13
C THR A 28 -13.81 -9.33 -6.49
N ILE A 29 -13.05 -8.92 -5.49
CA ILE A 29 -11.95 -7.97 -5.66
C ILE A 29 -10.63 -8.76 -5.65
N ALA A 30 -9.90 -8.71 -6.74
CA ALA A 30 -8.62 -9.38 -6.82
C ALA A 30 -7.55 -8.65 -5.99
N ASP A 31 -6.55 -9.40 -5.54
CA ASP A 31 -5.43 -8.82 -4.77
C ASP A 31 -4.77 -7.68 -5.51
N THR A 32 -4.62 -7.81 -6.82
CA THR A 32 -4.01 -6.78 -7.66
C THR A 32 -4.74 -5.44 -7.57
N VAL A 33 -6.06 -5.47 -7.47
CA VAL A 33 -6.85 -4.25 -7.37
C VAL A 33 -6.52 -3.52 -6.06
N VAL A 34 -6.50 -4.25 -4.95
CA VAL A 34 -6.19 -3.66 -3.65
C VAL A 34 -4.75 -3.17 -3.62
N SER A 35 -3.81 -3.93 -4.19
CA SER A 35 -2.40 -3.51 -4.24
C SER A 35 -2.23 -2.20 -4.99
N LYS A 36 -2.89 -2.07 -6.13
CA LYS A 36 -2.78 -0.84 -6.93
C LYS A 36 -3.38 0.35 -6.22
N ILE A 37 -4.55 0.17 -5.64
CA ILE A 37 -5.19 1.25 -4.88
C ILE A 37 -4.31 1.69 -3.72
N ALA A 38 -3.81 0.72 -2.96
CA ALA A 38 -2.95 1.00 -1.81
C ALA A 38 -1.66 1.68 -2.23
N GLY A 39 -1.05 1.21 -3.31
CA GLY A 39 0.20 1.79 -3.83
C GLY A 39 0.03 3.23 -4.25
N ILE A 40 -1.02 3.53 -4.99
CA ILE A 40 -1.30 4.88 -5.43
C ILE A 40 -1.60 5.78 -4.22
N ALA A 41 -2.45 5.31 -3.32
CA ALA A 41 -2.81 6.09 -2.14
C ALA A 41 -1.60 6.39 -1.25
N ALA A 42 -0.70 5.44 -1.10
CA ALA A 42 0.53 5.64 -0.34
C ALA A 42 1.44 6.65 -1.02
N SER A 43 1.56 6.56 -2.34
CA SER A 43 2.43 7.45 -3.12
C SER A 43 1.96 8.89 -3.12
N GLU A 44 0.68 9.12 -2.91
CA GLU A 44 0.11 10.47 -2.88
C GLU A 44 0.47 11.25 -1.62
N VAL A 45 0.93 10.57 -0.58
CA VAL A 45 1.24 11.22 0.69
C VAL A 45 2.57 11.95 0.58
N THR A 46 2.57 13.23 0.91
CA THR A 46 3.79 14.04 0.90
C THR A 46 4.81 13.47 1.89
N GLY A 47 6.03 13.26 1.44
CA GLY A 47 7.09 12.67 2.23
C GLY A 47 7.45 11.26 1.80
N VAL A 48 6.64 10.64 0.96
CA VAL A 48 6.97 9.36 0.34
C VAL A 48 7.78 9.62 -0.92
N HIS A 49 9.00 9.13 -0.96
CA HIS A 49 9.82 9.27 -2.15
C HIS A 49 9.43 8.22 -3.21
N SER A 50 9.36 6.97 -2.79
CA SER A 50 9.00 5.87 -3.68
C SER A 50 8.54 4.68 -2.87
N LEU A 51 7.86 3.76 -3.51
CA LEU A 51 7.50 2.48 -2.91
C LEU A 51 8.61 1.45 -3.19
N GLY A 52 8.68 0.45 -2.32
CA GLY A 52 9.71 -0.57 -2.39
C GLY A 52 11.00 -0.08 -1.77
N GLY A 53 12.09 -0.17 -2.49
CA GLY A 53 13.35 0.42 -2.06
C GLY A 53 14.37 -0.53 -1.49
N GLY A 54 14.07 -1.80 -1.40
CA GLY A 54 15.10 -2.78 -1.12
C GLY A 54 15.99 -2.91 -2.35
N GLY A 55 17.27 -3.15 -2.17
CA GLY A 55 18.21 -3.19 -3.27
C GLY A 55 17.80 -4.16 -4.38
N ALA A 56 17.38 -5.34 -4.01
CA ALA A 56 16.95 -6.33 -4.99
C ALA A 56 15.68 -5.90 -5.72
N ALA A 57 14.74 -5.32 -5.00
CA ALA A 57 13.49 -4.84 -5.59
C ALA A 57 13.75 -3.70 -6.57
N ARG A 58 14.69 -2.83 -6.23
CA ARG A 58 15.08 -1.75 -7.12
C ARG A 58 15.68 -2.26 -8.43
N ALA A 59 16.53 -3.26 -8.33
CA ALA A 59 17.15 -3.84 -9.52
C ALA A 59 16.10 -4.47 -10.43
N ILE A 60 15.14 -5.17 -9.86
CA ILE A 60 14.07 -5.79 -10.63
C ILE A 60 13.19 -4.72 -11.25
N GLY A 61 12.88 -3.67 -10.51
CA GLY A 61 12.09 -2.55 -11.02
C GLY A 61 12.75 -1.89 -12.22
N ASN A 62 14.04 -1.66 -12.12
CA ASN A 62 14.80 -1.06 -13.23
C ASN A 62 14.80 -1.95 -14.46
N LEU A 63 14.91 -3.25 -14.27
CA LEU A 63 14.86 -4.18 -15.38
C LEU A 63 13.48 -4.13 -16.08
N ARG A 64 12.43 -4.04 -15.31
CA ARG A 64 11.08 -3.95 -15.87
C ARG A 64 10.90 -2.70 -16.72
N GLU A 65 11.45 -1.60 -16.28
CA GLU A 65 11.34 -0.35 -17.01
C GLU A 65 12.05 -0.39 -18.33
N ARG A 66 13.05 -1.24 -18.48
CA ARG A 66 13.81 -1.39 -19.71
C ARG A 66 13.16 -2.32 -20.72
N ILE A 67 12.15 -3.06 -20.30
CA ILE A 67 11.47 -3.98 -21.19
C ILE A 67 10.42 -3.24 -21.99
N PRO A 68 10.48 -3.26 -23.33
CA PRO A 68 9.46 -2.59 -24.12
C PRO A 68 8.07 -3.17 -23.82
N GLY A 69 7.12 -2.28 -23.58
CA GLY A 69 5.77 -2.67 -23.25
C GLY A 69 5.52 -2.88 -21.77
N ALA A 70 6.54 -2.82 -20.93
CA ALA A 70 6.34 -2.92 -19.49
C ALA A 70 5.63 -1.66 -18.98
N ARG A 71 4.68 -1.88 -18.09
CA ARG A 71 3.92 -0.77 -17.48
C ARG A 71 4.47 -0.45 -16.11
N THR A 72 4.27 0.80 -15.69
CA THR A 72 4.59 1.19 -14.33
C THR A 72 3.83 0.30 -13.36
N ASN A 73 4.54 -0.27 -12.41
CA ASN A 73 3.94 -1.18 -11.46
C ASN A 73 3.63 -0.42 -10.15
N HIS A 74 2.40 0.01 -10.00
CA HIS A 74 1.96 0.73 -8.80
C HIS A 74 1.86 -0.17 -7.58
N SER A 75 1.92 -1.47 -7.76
CA SER A 75 1.89 -2.40 -6.64
C SER A 75 3.27 -2.83 -6.16
N GLN A 76 4.34 -2.30 -6.76
CA GLN A 76 5.70 -2.58 -6.29
C GLN A 76 5.86 -2.05 -4.87
N GLY A 77 6.38 -2.90 -3.98
CA GLY A 77 6.50 -2.55 -2.57
C GLY A 77 5.20 -2.69 -1.80
N VAL A 78 4.18 -3.27 -2.40
CA VAL A 78 2.88 -3.48 -1.75
C VAL A 78 2.56 -4.95 -1.76
N SER A 79 2.26 -5.50 -0.59
CA SER A 79 1.73 -6.86 -0.44
C SER A 79 0.38 -6.76 0.23
N VAL A 80 -0.57 -7.55 -0.23
CA VAL A 80 -1.91 -7.54 0.34
C VAL A 80 -2.42 -8.95 0.55
N GLU A 81 -3.30 -9.09 1.54
CA GLU A 81 -4.12 -10.27 1.71
C GLU A 81 -5.56 -9.82 1.67
N VAL A 82 -6.33 -10.39 0.76
CA VAL A 82 -7.71 -10.01 0.54
C VAL A 82 -8.62 -11.18 0.85
N GLY A 83 -9.50 -10.99 1.82
CA GLY A 83 -10.55 -11.94 2.15
C GLY A 83 -11.86 -11.51 1.51
N GLU A 84 -12.93 -12.16 1.91
CA GLU A 84 -14.26 -11.85 1.37
C GLU A 84 -14.74 -10.46 1.79
N THR A 85 -14.39 -10.02 2.99
CA THR A 85 -14.90 -8.76 3.55
C THR A 85 -13.79 -7.87 4.08
N GLU A 86 -12.57 -8.36 4.15
CA GLU A 86 -11.47 -7.67 4.81
C GLU A 86 -10.21 -7.72 3.97
N ALA A 87 -9.33 -6.77 4.22
CA ALA A 87 -8.02 -6.74 3.58
C ALA A 87 -6.96 -6.30 4.57
N ALA A 88 -5.76 -6.81 4.41
CA ALA A 88 -4.57 -6.35 5.12
C ALA A 88 -3.54 -5.91 4.10
N VAL A 89 -2.82 -4.85 4.40
CA VAL A 89 -1.87 -4.25 3.47
C VAL A 89 -0.51 -4.09 4.15
N ASP A 90 0.54 -4.52 3.46
CA ASP A 90 1.92 -4.30 3.88
C ASP A 90 2.61 -3.44 2.83
N LEU A 91 3.23 -2.37 3.29
CA LEU A 91 3.89 -1.40 2.41
C LEU A 91 5.36 -1.27 2.76
N ASP A 92 6.19 -1.28 1.73
CA ASP A 92 7.61 -0.95 1.83
C ASP A 92 7.85 0.33 1.06
N LEU A 93 8.58 1.26 1.63
CA LEU A 93 8.80 2.54 0.97
C LEU A 93 10.12 3.18 1.36
N VAL A 94 10.45 4.21 0.60
CA VAL A 94 11.56 5.12 0.88
C VAL A 94 10.96 6.47 1.23
N ALA A 95 11.36 7.04 2.35
CA ALA A 95 10.88 8.34 2.79
C ALA A 95 11.85 9.44 2.38
N GLU A 96 11.34 10.67 2.28
CA GLU A 96 12.21 11.82 2.09
C GLU A 96 12.92 12.16 3.39
N TYR A 97 14.17 12.58 3.30
CA TYR A 97 14.92 13.04 4.46
C TYR A 97 14.26 14.27 5.05
N GLY A 98 14.19 14.31 6.36
CA GLY A 98 13.65 15.46 7.08
C GLY A 98 12.20 15.33 7.50
N VAL A 99 11.49 14.33 7.02
CA VAL A 99 10.10 14.13 7.42
C VAL A 99 10.04 13.34 8.73
N SER A 100 8.97 13.56 9.48
CA SER A 100 8.68 12.70 10.62
C SER A 100 8.14 11.38 10.11
N ILE A 101 8.90 10.32 10.25
CA ILE A 101 8.53 9.01 9.74
C ILE A 101 7.27 8.48 10.43
N ALA A 102 7.14 8.71 11.72
CA ALA A 102 5.94 8.27 12.44
C ALA A 102 4.68 8.96 11.93
N ASP A 103 4.76 10.27 11.69
CA ASP A 103 3.63 11.01 11.13
C ASP A 103 3.34 10.62 9.71
N LEU A 104 4.40 10.38 8.93
CA LEU A 104 4.26 9.91 7.57
C LEU A 104 3.53 8.57 7.51
N ALA A 105 3.93 7.64 8.36
CA ALA A 105 3.29 6.32 8.43
C ALA A 105 1.81 6.45 8.79
N ASP A 106 1.47 7.32 9.72
CA ASP A 106 0.07 7.54 10.08
C ASP A 106 -0.72 8.14 8.92
N GLY A 107 -0.14 9.08 8.21
CA GLY A 107 -0.79 9.68 7.03
C GLY A 107 -1.00 8.65 5.93
N ILE A 108 -0.01 7.82 5.69
CA ILE A 108 -0.12 6.73 4.71
C ILE A 108 -1.24 5.77 5.10
N ARG A 109 -1.25 5.37 6.36
CA ARG A 109 -2.25 4.44 6.85
C ARG A 109 -3.66 4.97 6.67
N ARG A 110 -3.89 6.22 7.02
CA ARG A 110 -5.20 6.85 6.85
C ARG A 110 -5.60 6.93 5.38
N ASN A 111 -4.66 7.32 4.52
CA ASN A 111 -4.95 7.47 3.09
C ASN A 111 -5.23 6.13 2.42
N VAL A 112 -4.45 5.11 2.76
CA VAL A 112 -4.63 3.77 2.21
C VAL A 112 -5.96 3.18 2.67
N ILE A 113 -6.27 3.26 3.95
CA ILE A 113 -7.53 2.73 4.48
C ILE A 113 -8.71 3.41 3.79
N SER A 114 -8.68 4.72 3.72
CA SER A 114 -9.75 5.48 3.11
C SER A 114 -9.96 5.11 1.64
N ALA A 115 -8.88 5.03 0.88
CA ALA A 115 -8.97 4.74 -0.55
C ALA A 115 -9.45 3.31 -0.82
N VAL A 116 -8.89 2.34 -0.11
CA VAL A 116 -9.27 0.94 -0.30
C VAL A 116 -10.72 0.71 0.10
N GLU A 117 -11.11 1.21 1.27
CA GLU A 117 -12.48 1.01 1.74
C GLU A 117 -13.50 1.69 0.84
N ARG A 118 -13.19 2.90 0.38
CA ARG A 118 -14.10 3.64 -0.48
C ARG A 118 -14.29 2.98 -1.84
N MET A 119 -13.19 2.45 -2.41
CA MET A 119 -13.25 1.90 -3.76
C MET A 119 -13.70 0.45 -3.82
N THR A 120 -13.47 -0.31 -2.77
CA THR A 120 -13.72 -1.75 -2.79
C THR A 120 -14.84 -2.19 -1.87
N GLY A 121 -15.14 -1.42 -0.85
CA GLY A 121 -16.09 -1.86 0.18
C GLY A 121 -15.50 -2.86 1.18
N LEU A 122 -14.24 -3.25 1.00
CA LEU A 122 -13.56 -4.11 1.96
C LEU A 122 -13.20 -3.32 3.21
N HIS A 123 -13.19 -3.99 4.35
CA HIS A 123 -12.69 -3.40 5.58
C HIS A 123 -11.20 -3.65 5.70
N VAL A 124 -10.42 -2.60 5.83
CA VAL A 124 -8.97 -2.74 5.99
C VAL A 124 -8.67 -2.90 7.47
N VAL A 125 -8.20 -4.09 7.84
CA VAL A 125 -7.97 -4.42 9.25
C VAL A 125 -6.60 -4.00 9.72
N GLU A 126 -5.65 -3.83 8.78
CA GLU A 126 -4.27 -3.60 9.15
C GLU A 126 -3.52 -2.98 7.97
N VAL A 127 -2.71 -1.98 8.25
CA VAL A 127 -1.76 -1.42 7.29
C VAL A 127 -0.43 -1.32 7.98
N ASN A 128 0.54 -2.12 7.53
CA ASN A 128 1.90 -2.11 8.06
C ASN A 128 2.80 -1.35 7.10
N VAL A 129 3.59 -0.46 7.65
CA VAL A 129 4.49 0.39 6.86
C VAL A 129 5.92 0.10 7.29
N THR A 130 6.76 -0.26 6.33
CA THR A 130 8.19 -0.44 6.53
C THR A 130 8.93 0.60 5.71
N VAL A 131 9.75 1.40 6.38
CA VAL A 131 10.57 2.40 5.70
C VAL A 131 11.96 1.80 5.52
N ASN A 132 12.31 1.49 4.29
CA ASN A 132 13.55 0.78 3.98
C ASN A 132 14.75 1.70 3.80
N ASP A 133 14.49 2.96 3.46
CA ASP A 133 15.56 3.89 3.16
C ASP A 133 15.04 5.32 3.27
N VAL A 134 15.97 6.26 3.26
CA VAL A 134 15.65 7.69 3.25
C VAL A 134 16.38 8.30 2.07
N HIS A 135 15.61 8.99 1.23
CA HIS A 135 16.14 9.67 0.06
C HIS A 135 16.80 10.98 0.50
N LEU A 136 18.08 11.13 0.19
CA LEU A 136 18.84 12.31 0.56
C LEU A 136 18.86 13.30 -0.58
N PRO A 137 18.83 14.60 -0.31
CA PRO A 137 18.91 15.60 -1.38
C PRO A 137 20.14 15.45 -2.26
N GLN A 138 21.24 14.96 -1.71
CA GLN A 138 22.46 14.75 -2.47
C GLN A 138 22.30 13.68 -3.53
N ASP A 139 21.39 12.75 -3.35
CA ASP A 139 21.18 11.68 -4.31
C ASP A 139 20.67 12.20 -5.64
N ASP A 140 19.81 13.20 -5.60
CA ASP A 140 19.29 13.84 -6.81
C ASP A 140 20.33 14.72 -7.48
N ALA A 141 21.20 15.33 -6.70
CA ALA A 141 22.18 16.24 -7.19
C ALA A 141 23.43 15.54 -7.70
N GLN A 142 23.36 14.25 -7.89
CA GLN A 142 24.52 13.48 -8.23
C GLN A 142 24.57 13.14 -9.70
N PRO A 143 25.06 14.03 -10.54
CA PRO A 143 25.30 13.64 -11.91
C PRO A 143 26.42 12.63 -11.91
N ALA A 144 26.32 11.68 -12.73
CA ALA A 144 27.22 10.57 -12.70
C ALA A 144 28.62 10.93 -13.12
N ALA A 145 28.76 12.05 -13.74
CA ALA A 145 29.98 12.35 -14.43
C ALA A 145 31.14 12.87 -13.62
N PRO A 146 30.94 13.40 -12.46
CA PRO A 146 31.98 14.22 -11.89
C PRO A 146 33.26 13.54 -11.53
N GLN A 147 33.27 12.26 -11.49
CA GLN A 147 34.45 11.65 -10.98
C GLN A 147 35.61 11.78 -11.86
N GLU A 148 35.40 11.86 -13.10
CA GLU A 148 36.53 11.85 -14.00
C GLU A 148 37.39 13.02 -13.87
N GLN A 149 36.84 14.07 -13.45
CA GLN A 149 37.62 15.26 -13.45
C GLN A 149 38.77 15.21 -12.52
N ARG A 150 38.68 14.40 -11.54
CA ARG A 150 39.74 14.42 -10.62
C ARG A 150 40.90 13.69 -11.04
N VAL A 151 40.83 13.11 -12.14
CA VAL A 151 41.94 12.33 -12.61
C VAL A 151 43.04 13.18 -13.18
N GLN A 152 42.90 14.41 -13.22
CA GLN A 152 43.89 15.31 -13.84
C GLN A 152 45.22 15.26 -13.22
#